data_61465cfcd713fadb2b062150c7f35939
#
_entry.id   61465cfcd713fadb2b062150c7f35939
#
_cell.length_a   1.000
_cell.length_b   1.000
_cell.length_c   1.000
_cell.angle_alpha   90.00
_cell.angle_beta   90.00
_cell.angle_gamma   90.00
#
_symmetry.space_group_name_H-M   'P 1'
#
loop_
_entity.id
_entity.type
_entity.pdbx_description
1 polymer ?
#
loop_
_entity_poly.entity_id
_entity_poly.type
_entity_poly.pdbx_seq_one_letter_code
_entity_poly.pdbx_strand_id
1 'polypeptide(L)'
;MTSFNMKHFKCNFLRPCCDLAVSCVSVPTTTEQDALLVSTPLPNLQDSLRKHLIIPDLLRIGPDYVLNMMYGNKSVTVGNEFTPEDLGLEPTSIHYTCREDAFHTLIVVGLDVPTQKNHTEREWVHWIQVNIPAYNISSGETVVPYQGPGSSYGYGHHRMVFLVYEQPWRHTISFSEKAFVNSPVRPKFNSEKFAEKYDIGNPIAANFLICYTDSPPPTKLAA
;
A
#
# COMPACT_ATOMS: atom_id res chain seq x y z
N MET A 1 -58.56 2.15 -18.74
CA MET A 1 -58.64 2.37 -20.18
C MET A 1 -57.32 3.00 -20.57
N THR A 2 -56.41 2.39 -21.25
CA THR A 2 -56.37 1.50 -22.39
C THR A 2 -55.12 0.62 -22.35
N SER A 3 -55.36 -0.65 -22.62
CA SER A 3 -54.42 -1.73 -22.87
C SER A 3 -53.72 -1.60 -24.22
N PHE A 4 -52.43 -2.02 -24.33
CA PHE A 4 -51.81 -2.40 -25.61
C PHE A 4 -50.79 -3.51 -25.38
N ASN A 5 -51.02 -4.55 -25.72
CA ASN A 5 -51.04 -5.74 -26.54
C ASN A 5 -49.64 -6.17 -27.07
N MET A 6 -49.27 -7.41 -26.66
CA MET A 6 -48.18 -8.20 -27.21
C MET A 6 -48.38 -8.53 -28.68
N LYS A 7 -47.33 -8.55 -29.49
CA LYS A 7 -47.28 -9.31 -30.73
C LYS A 7 -46.02 -10.18 -30.78
N HIS A 8 -46.34 -11.48 -30.82
CA HIS A 8 -45.44 -12.56 -31.26
C HIS A 8 -45.05 -12.40 -32.70
N PHE A 9 -43.77 -12.67 -33.02
CA PHE A 9 -43.40 -13.06 -34.37
C PHE A 9 -42.75 -14.44 -34.35
N LYS A 10 -43.46 -15.40 -34.97
CA LYS A 10 -42.93 -16.72 -35.36
C LYS A 10 -42.26 -16.55 -36.70
N CYS A 11 -41.10 -17.16 -36.89
CA CYS A 11 -40.56 -17.41 -38.23
C CYS A 11 -40.25 -18.89 -38.39
N ASN A 12 -40.88 -19.44 -39.44
CA ASN A 12 -40.78 -20.84 -39.88
C ASN A 12 -39.65 -21.01 -40.91
N PHE A 13 -38.93 -22.11 -40.79
CA PHE A 13 -38.44 -23.08 -41.82
C PHE A 13 -38.02 -22.60 -43.21
N LEU A 14 -36.77 -22.94 -43.62
CA LEU A 14 -36.43 -23.90 -44.70
C LEU A 14 -34.90 -24.02 -44.87
N ARG A 15 -34.40 -25.27 -44.88
CA ARG A 15 -33.06 -25.71 -45.36
C ARG A 15 -33.09 -25.84 -46.91
N PRO A 16 -31.99 -26.15 -47.67
CA PRO A 16 -30.75 -26.83 -47.31
C PRO A 16 -29.44 -26.40 -48.03
N CYS A 17 -28.31 -27.00 -47.59
CA CYS A 17 -27.08 -27.40 -48.31
C CYS A 17 -26.17 -26.33 -48.94
N CYS A 18 -24.94 -26.24 -48.41
CA CYS A 18 -23.70 -26.53 -49.15
C CYS A 18 -22.52 -26.61 -48.21
N ASP A 19 -21.79 -27.71 -48.29
CA ASP A 19 -20.51 -27.97 -47.69
C ASP A 19 -19.44 -26.97 -48.12
N LEU A 20 -18.83 -26.29 -47.15
CA LEU A 20 -17.47 -25.78 -47.27
C LEU A 20 -16.84 -25.88 -45.90
N ALA A 21 -15.88 -26.81 -45.78
CA ALA A 21 -15.02 -26.95 -44.64
C ALA A 21 -14.24 -25.66 -44.40
N VAL A 22 -14.75 -24.81 -43.51
CA VAL A 22 -13.97 -23.72 -42.93
C VAL A 22 -13.25 -24.30 -41.72
N SER A 23 -11.95 -24.48 -41.91
CA SER A 23 -11.02 -24.79 -40.83
C SER A 23 -11.18 -23.75 -39.72
N CYS A 24 -11.80 -24.12 -38.62
CA CYS A 24 -11.77 -23.33 -37.41
C CYS A 24 -10.32 -23.23 -36.90
N VAL A 25 -9.65 -22.15 -37.29
CA VAL A 25 -8.48 -21.69 -36.57
C VAL A 25 -9.00 -21.24 -35.22
N SER A 26 -8.73 -22.06 -34.22
CA SER A 26 -8.93 -21.69 -32.81
C SER A 26 -8.02 -20.50 -32.52
N VAL A 27 -8.61 -19.32 -32.46
CA VAL A 27 -7.98 -18.14 -31.85
C VAL A 27 -7.68 -18.56 -30.43
N PRO A 28 -6.42 -18.48 -29.95
CA PRO A 28 -6.16 -18.72 -28.55
C PRO A 28 -6.92 -17.65 -27.77
N THR A 29 -7.92 -18.09 -27.03
CA THR A 29 -8.56 -17.31 -26.00
C THR A 29 -7.44 -16.88 -25.06
N THR A 30 -7.10 -15.60 -25.06
CA THR A 30 -6.24 -14.99 -24.06
C THR A 30 -6.90 -15.29 -22.73
N THR A 31 -6.34 -16.26 -22.05
CA THR A 31 -6.81 -16.71 -20.74
C THR A 31 -6.72 -15.52 -19.81
N GLU A 32 -7.82 -15.21 -19.15
CA GLU A 32 -7.93 -14.38 -17.96
C GLU A 32 -6.87 -14.78 -16.92
N GLN A 33 -5.67 -14.26 -17.06
CA GLN A 33 -4.60 -14.40 -16.08
C GLN A 33 -4.23 -13.05 -15.42
N ASP A 34 -4.95 -11.98 -15.76
CA ASP A 34 -4.80 -10.68 -15.11
C ASP A 34 -5.81 -10.41 -14.00
N ALA A 35 -6.61 -11.41 -13.63
CA ALA A 35 -7.51 -11.30 -12.50
C ALA A 35 -6.88 -11.94 -11.27
N LEU A 36 -6.75 -11.17 -10.22
CA LEU A 36 -6.40 -11.54 -8.86
C LEU A 36 -4.90 -11.70 -8.55
N LEU A 37 -4.17 -10.61 -8.46
CA LEU A 37 -3.20 -10.49 -7.38
C LEU A 37 -3.97 -10.30 -6.05
N VAL A 38 -4.73 -11.31 -5.67
CA VAL A 38 -5.27 -11.41 -4.32
C VAL A 38 -4.06 -11.55 -3.41
N SER A 39 -3.81 -10.54 -2.59
CA SER A 39 -2.84 -10.69 -1.52
C SER A 39 -3.40 -11.73 -0.56
N THR A 40 -3.00 -12.99 -0.77
CA THR A 40 -3.30 -14.06 0.17
C THR A 40 -2.66 -13.71 1.51
N PRO A 41 -3.34 -13.93 2.63
CA PRO A 41 -2.72 -13.77 3.93
C PRO A 41 -1.45 -14.61 3.97
N LEU A 42 -0.28 -13.99 4.17
CA LEU A 42 0.95 -14.75 4.36
C LEU A 42 0.92 -15.33 5.77
N PRO A 43 1.05 -16.66 5.93
CA PRO A 43 0.89 -17.32 7.22
C PRO A 43 1.85 -16.82 8.30
N ASN A 44 2.94 -16.18 7.90
CA ASN A 44 4.01 -15.70 8.78
C ASN A 44 4.03 -14.18 8.99
N LEU A 45 3.07 -13.40 8.45
CA LEU A 45 3.06 -11.94 8.63
C LEU A 45 3.04 -11.58 10.12
N GLN A 46 2.08 -12.13 10.87
CA GLN A 46 1.94 -11.88 12.30
C GLN A 46 3.20 -12.27 13.10
N ASP A 47 3.79 -13.42 12.76
CA ASP A 47 5.01 -13.90 13.41
C ASP A 47 6.20 -13.00 13.07
N SER A 48 6.31 -12.53 11.83
CA SER A 48 7.34 -11.60 11.41
C SER A 48 7.21 -10.25 12.09
N LEU A 49 5.99 -9.71 12.19
CA LEU A 49 5.72 -8.44 12.90
C LEU A 49 6.11 -8.55 14.38
N ARG A 50 5.83 -9.69 15.04
CA ARG A 50 6.25 -9.93 16.44
C ARG A 50 7.76 -10.14 16.55
N LYS A 51 8.35 -10.94 15.68
CA LYS A 51 9.80 -11.22 15.67
C LYS A 51 10.61 -9.93 15.55
N HIS A 52 10.15 -8.99 14.73
CA HIS A 52 10.82 -7.71 14.52
C HIS A 52 10.28 -6.60 15.45
N LEU A 53 9.51 -6.95 16.47
CA LEU A 53 8.97 -6.02 17.47
C LEU A 53 8.16 -4.86 16.87
N ILE A 54 7.57 -5.04 15.69
CA ILE A 54 6.59 -4.09 15.16
C ILE A 54 5.30 -4.21 15.96
N ILE A 55 4.99 -5.42 16.41
CA ILE A 55 4.08 -5.69 17.52
C ILE A 55 4.96 -6.00 18.73
N PRO A 56 4.94 -5.18 19.81
CA PRO A 56 3.98 -4.14 20.14
C PRO A 56 4.45 -2.69 19.86
N ASP A 57 5.62 -2.45 19.29
CA ASP A 57 6.24 -1.12 19.21
C ASP A 57 5.41 -0.08 18.43
N LEU A 58 4.67 -0.53 17.41
CA LEU A 58 3.86 0.29 16.52
C LEU A 58 2.39 -0.15 16.50
N LEU A 59 2.17 -1.46 16.44
CA LEU A 59 0.85 -2.06 16.31
C LEU A 59 0.50 -2.89 17.55
N ARG A 60 -0.75 -2.85 17.98
CA ARG A 60 -1.26 -3.77 19.02
C ARG A 60 -1.66 -5.11 18.40
N ILE A 61 -2.26 -5.05 17.21
CA ILE A 61 -2.70 -6.19 16.42
C ILE A 61 -2.24 -5.93 14.98
N GLY A 62 -1.60 -6.93 14.36
CA GLY A 62 -1.20 -6.83 12.96
C GLY A 62 -2.39 -7.06 12.03
N PRO A 63 -2.37 -6.50 10.82
CA PRO A 63 -3.36 -6.77 9.79
C PRO A 63 -3.24 -8.19 9.25
N ASP A 64 -4.31 -8.68 8.63
CA ASP A 64 -4.36 -10.03 8.05
C ASP A 64 -3.64 -10.12 6.70
N TYR A 65 -3.50 -9.00 5.98
CA TYR A 65 -2.99 -8.98 4.62
C TYR A 65 -1.61 -8.34 4.52
N VAL A 66 -0.79 -8.90 3.62
CA VAL A 66 0.50 -8.31 3.25
C VAL A 66 0.28 -7.25 2.17
N LEU A 67 0.91 -6.10 2.36
CA LEU A 67 1.03 -5.08 1.33
C LEU A 67 2.12 -5.50 0.35
N ASN A 68 1.75 -5.84 -0.89
CA ASN A 68 2.70 -6.19 -1.93
C ASN A 68 3.32 -4.93 -2.53
N MET A 69 4.64 -4.86 -2.56
CA MET A 69 5.32 -3.66 -3.04
C MET A 69 6.72 -3.94 -3.56
N MET A 70 7.18 -3.08 -4.48
CA MET A 70 8.49 -3.18 -5.10
C MET A 70 9.19 -1.83 -5.14
N TYR A 71 10.51 -1.88 -5.01
CA TYR A 71 11.42 -0.78 -5.33
C TYR A 71 12.27 -1.22 -6.53
N GLY A 72 11.99 -0.66 -7.72
CA GLY A 72 12.59 -1.16 -8.95
C GLY A 72 12.24 -2.63 -9.16
N ASN A 73 13.26 -3.48 -9.21
CA ASN A 73 13.12 -4.93 -9.36
C ASN A 73 13.15 -5.71 -8.03
N LYS A 74 13.23 -5.01 -6.89
CA LYS A 74 13.38 -5.62 -5.57
C LYS A 74 12.04 -5.62 -4.82
N SER A 75 11.52 -6.80 -4.53
CA SER A 75 10.28 -6.96 -3.78
C SER A 75 10.52 -6.80 -2.28
N VAL A 76 9.57 -6.15 -1.59
CA VAL A 76 9.56 -6.08 -0.12
C VAL A 76 8.89 -7.35 0.42
N THR A 77 9.64 -8.12 1.20
CA THR A 77 9.22 -9.44 1.71
C THR A 77 9.36 -9.51 3.22
N VAL A 78 8.49 -8.83 3.92
CA VAL A 78 8.26 -8.93 5.38
C VAL A 78 9.57 -8.91 6.20
N GLY A 79 10.38 -7.86 5.98
CA GLY A 79 11.61 -7.63 6.76
C GLY A 79 12.92 -7.91 6.02
N ASN A 80 12.93 -8.04 4.70
CA ASN A 80 14.17 -8.11 3.97
C ASN A 80 14.94 -6.78 3.96
N GLU A 81 16.24 -6.85 3.73
CA GLU A 81 17.13 -5.68 3.82
C GLU A 81 17.15 -4.85 2.55
N PHE A 82 17.23 -3.53 2.74
CA PHE A 82 17.38 -2.51 1.71
C PHE A 82 18.47 -1.53 2.14
N THR A 83 19.09 -0.86 1.18
CA THR A 83 19.97 0.26 1.43
C THR A 83 19.24 1.59 1.31
N PRO A 84 19.78 2.71 1.84
CA PRO A 84 19.17 4.03 1.62
C PRO A 84 19.05 4.41 0.14
N GLU A 85 19.97 3.94 -0.71
CA GLU A 85 19.96 4.17 -2.15
C GLU A 85 18.77 3.47 -2.82
N ASP A 86 18.47 2.23 -2.41
CA ASP A 86 17.29 1.49 -2.88
C ASP A 86 15.99 2.26 -2.59
N LEU A 87 15.97 3.02 -1.50
CA LEU A 87 14.80 3.71 -0.93
C LEU A 87 14.78 5.22 -1.24
N GLY A 88 15.65 5.70 -2.13
CA GLY A 88 15.75 7.12 -2.47
C GLY A 88 14.50 7.70 -3.14
N LEU A 89 13.72 6.86 -3.82
CA LEU A 89 12.47 7.21 -4.49
C LEU A 89 11.32 6.39 -3.92
N GLU A 90 10.10 6.80 -4.26
CA GLU A 90 8.87 6.05 -3.92
C GLU A 90 8.91 4.61 -4.48
N PRO A 91 8.21 3.66 -3.84
CA PRO A 91 8.02 2.34 -4.40
C PRO A 91 7.47 2.40 -5.83
N THR A 92 8.01 1.57 -6.72
CA THR A 92 7.57 1.51 -8.13
C THR A 92 6.20 0.86 -8.30
N SER A 93 5.79 0.03 -7.34
CA SER A 93 4.45 -0.54 -7.29
C SER A 93 4.01 -0.80 -5.86
N ILE A 94 2.72 -0.61 -5.60
CA ILE A 94 2.05 -0.95 -4.33
C ILE A 94 0.71 -1.55 -4.67
N HIS A 95 0.45 -2.76 -4.15
CA HIS A 95 -0.81 -3.48 -4.34
C HIS A 95 -1.29 -4.11 -3.04
N TYR A 96 -2.56 -4.02 -2.77
CA TYR A 96 -3.23 -4.64 -1.62
C TYR A 96 -4.66 -5.01 -1.96
N THR A 97 -5.20 -5.96 -1.23
CA THR A 97 -6.61 -6.35 -1.36
C THR A 97 -7.49 -5.27 -0.77
N CYS A 98 -8.40 -4.74 -1.55
CA CYS A 98 -9.32 -3.69 -1.13
C CYS A 98 -10.64 -3.78 -1.90
N ARG A 99 -11.62 -3.01 -1.46
CA ARG A 99 -12.85 -2.79 -2.20
C ARG A 99 -12.65 -1.67 -3.23
N GLU A 100 -13.17 -1.85 -4.42
CA GLU A 100 -13.03 -0.88 -5.52
C GLU A 100 -13.72 0.47 -5.22
N ASP A 101 -14.75 0.46 -4.38
CA ASP A 101 -15.54 1.64 -4.01
C ASP A 101 -15.08 2.30 -2.69
N ALA A 102 -13.95 1.86 -2.12
CA ALA A 102 -13.40 2.39 -0.89
C ALA A 102 -12.25 3.37 -1.16
N PHE A 103 -12.04 4.27 -0.20
CA PHE A 103 -10.85 5.12 -0.14
C PHE A 103 -9.90 4.62 0.94
N HIS A 104 -8.61 4.85 0.72
CA HIS A 104 -7.57 4.34 1.61
C HIS A 104 -6.58 5.43 2.00
N THR A 105 -5.89 5.17 3.09
CA THR A 105 -4.76 5.98 3.58
C THR A 105 -3.53 5.08 3.68
N LEU A 106 -2.43 5.50 3.05
CA LEU A 106 -1.11 4.90 3.20
C LEU A 106 -0.28 5.75 4.15
N ILE A 107 0.30 5.11 5.17
CA ILE A 107 1.23 5.72 6.12
C ILE A 107 2.53 4.92 6.11
N VAL A 108 3.65 5.61 5.95
CA VAL A 108 4.99 5.00 5.98
C VAL A 108 5.80 5.64 7.09
N VAL A 109 6.25 4.84 8.05
CA VAL A 109 6.98 5.30 9.24
C VAL A 109 8.25 4.51 9.49
N GLY A 110 9.27 5.22 10.00
CA GLY A 110 10.48 4.63 10.54
C GLY A 110 10.42 4.56 12.06
N LEU A 111 10.79 3.40 12.62
CA LEU A 111 10.70 3.16 14.07
C LEU A 111 11.99 3.46 14.82
N ASP A 112 13.12 3.46 14.13
CA ASP A 112 14.44 3.38 14.74
C ASP A 112 15.30 4.60 14.39
N VAL A 113 14.75 5.80 14.60
CA VAL A 113 15.42 7.07 14.28
C VAL A 113 15.81 7.79 15.57
N PRO A 114 17.06 8.16 15.74
CA PRO A 114 18.22 7.94 14.85
C PRO A 114 18.76 6.51 14.83
N THR A 115 18.54 5.67 15.84
CA THR A 115 18.98 4.27 15.90
C THR A 115 17.98 3.40 16.69
N GLN A 116 18.06 2.08 16.50
CA GLN A 116 17.21 1.13 17.24
C GLN A 116 17.39 1.23 18.77
N LYS A 117 18.63 1.50 19.24
CA LYS A 117 18.91 1.65 20.69
C LYS A 117 18.47 3.01 21.23
N ASN A 118 18.50 4.02 20.42
CA ASN A 118 18.10 5.39 20.77
C ASN A 118 17.16 5.94 19.70
N HIS A 119 15.87 5.67 19.86
CA HIS A 119 14.82 6.02 18.88
C HIS A 119 14.01 7.23 19.33
N THR A 120 14.68 8.29 19.73
CA THR A 120 14.07 9.52 20.26
C THR A 120 13.11 10.23 19.29
N GLU A 121 13.23 9.95 18.00
CA GLU A 121 12.41 10.54 16.95
C GLU A 121 11.31 9.59 16.40
N ARG A 122 11.04 8.47 17.12
CA ARG A 122 9.96 7.52 16.78
C ARG A 122 8.59 8.18 16.97
N GLU A 123 7.68 8.04 16.06
CA GLU A 123 7.76 7.55 14.70
C GLU A 123 8.31 8.66 13.79
N TRP A 124 9.17 8.32 12.86
CA TRP A 124 9.59 9.23 11.80
C TRP A 124 8.71 9.00 10.58
N VAL A 125 7.89 9.98 10.17
CA VAL A 125 7.02 9.81 9.02
C VAL A 125 7.77 10.03 7.71
N HIS A 126 7.75 9.01 6.84
CA HIS A 126 8.34 9.03 5.51
C HIS A 126 7.36 9.51 4.45
N TRP A 127 6.11 9.06 4.55
CA TRP A 127 5.08 9.32 3.54
C TRP A 127 3.69 9.19 4.13
N ILE A 128 2.78 10.10 3.74
CA ILE A 128 1.36 9.95 3.99
C ILE A 128 0.62 10.31 2.70
N GLN A 129 -0.10 9.34 2.17
CA GLN A 129 -1.00 9.50 1.04
C GLN A 129 -2.41 9.14 1.50
N VAL A 130 -3.38 10.00 1.22
CA VAL A 130 -4.76 9.84 1.69
C VAL A 130 -5.74 9.91 0.53
N ASN A 131 -6.99 9.58 0.78
CA ASN A 131 -8.03 9.60 -0.25
C ASN A 131 -7.65 8.80 -1.51
N ILE A 132 -6.95 7.70 -1.32
CA ILE A 132 -6.51 6.79 -2.39
C ILE A 132 -7.72 5.99 -2.86
N PRO A 133 -8.21 6.18 -4.09
CA PRO A 133 -9.33 5.39 -4.60
C PRO A 133 -8.86 3.96 -4.89
N ALA A 134 -9.51 2.96 -4.28
CA ALA A 134 -9.10 1.56 -4.32
C ALA A 134 -7.59 1.41 -3.99
N TYR A 135 -6.78 0.92 -4.92
CA TYR A 135 -5.32 0.77 -4.76
C TYR A 135 -4.51 1.77 -5.61
N ASN A 136 -5.16 2.76 -6.23
CA ASN A 136 -4.48 3.73 -7.11
C ASN A 136 -3.82 4.84 -6.30
N ILE A 137 -2.60 4.56 -5.81
CA ILE A 137 -1.82 5.48 -4.96
C ILE A 137 -1.64 6.85 -5.63
N SER A 138 -1.37 6.88 -6.94
CA SER A 138 -1.10 8.14 -7.66
C SER A 138 -2.31 9.06 -7.78
N SER A 139 -3.52 8.54 -7.59
CA SER A 139 -4.76 9.32 -7.55
C SER A 139 -5.13 9.81 -6.15
N GLY A 140 -4.38 9.42 -5.14
CA GLY A 140 -4.53 9.92 -3.76
C GLY A 140 -4.02 11.33 -3.59
N GLU A 141 -4.25 11.89 -2.41
CA GLU A 141 -3.80 13.20 -2.03
C GLU A 141 -2.58 13.11 -1.10
N THR A 142 -1.50 13.82 -1.43
CA THR A 142 -0.29 13.83 -0.60
C THR A 142 -0.48 14.75 0.60
N VAL A 143 -0.32 14.19 1.79
CA VAL A 143 -0.28 14.92 3.07
C VAL A 143 1.16 15.15 3.52
N VAL A 144 1.98 14.10 3.47
CA VAL A 144 3.42 14.18 3.69
C VAL A 144 4.11 13.56 2.48
N PRO A 145 4.90 14.34 1.70
CA PRO A 145 5.62 13.81 0.55
C PRO A 145 6.60 12.71 0.95
N TYR A 146 6.79 11.73 0.09
CA TYR A 146 7.76 10.67 0.32
C TYR A 146 9.16 11.23 0.54
N GLN A 147 9.84 10.70 1.53
CA GLN A 147 11.26 10.92 1.76
C GLN A 147 11.86 9.61 2.27
N GLY A 148 12.80 9.08 1.52
CA GLY A 148 13.57 7.92 1.92
C GLY A 148 14.41 8.17 3.18
N PRO A 149 15.06 7.13 3.70
CA PRO A 149 16.06 7.25 4.77
C PRO A 149 17.15 8.24 4.38
N GLY A 150 17.47 9.16 5.27
CA GLY A 150 18.44 10.22 5.01
C GLY A 150 19.36 10.46 6.22
N SER A 151 19.92 11.66 6.32
CA SER A 151 20.87 12.05 7.37
C SER A 151 20.34 11.95 8.81
N SER A 152 19.03 11.82 8.99
CA SER A 152 18.41 11.59 10.31
C SER A 152 18.61 10.17 10.81
N TYR A 153 18.90 9.24 9.90
CA TYR A 153 19.20 7.85 10.22
C TYR A 153 20.66 7.75 10.63
N GLY A 154 20.89 7.15 11.81
CA GLY A 154 22.23 6.75 12.22
C GLY A 154 22.65 5.46 11.49
N TYR A 155 23.67 4.81 11.99
CA TYR A 155 24.13 3.53 11.46
C TYR A 155 23.34 2.35 12.05
N GLY A 156 23.31 1.25 11.31
CA GLY A 156 22.70 -0.01 11.72
C GLY A 156 21.38 -0.31 10.99
N HIS A 157 20.56 -1.13 11.62
CA HIS A 157 19.29 -1.59 11.06
C HIS A 157 18.14 -0.70 11.53
N HIS A 158 17.30 -0.29 10.59
CA HIS A 158 16.15 0.58 10.84
C HIS A 158 14.90 -0.05 10.23
N ARG A 159 13.87 -0.27 11.04
CA ARG A 159 12.57 -0.77 10.58
C ARG A 159 11.79 0.35 9.92
N MET A 160 11.41 0.15 8.67
CA MET A 160 10.52 1.04 7.93
C MET A 160 9.24 0.27 7.62
N VAL A 161 8.12 0.76 8.13
CA VAL A 161 6.82 0.08 8.12
C VAL A 161 5.84 0.83 7.24
N PHE A 162 5.11 0.08 6.44
CA PHE A 162 4.10 0.54 5.51
C PHE A 162 2.74 0.03 5.98
N LEU A 163 1.80 0.92 6.18
CA LEU A 163 0.47 0.64 6.70
C LEU A 163 -0.58 1.18 5.75
N VAL A 164 -1.56 0.37 5.40
CA VAL A 164 -2.74 0.80 4.64
C VAL A 164 -3.97 0.67 5.51
N TYR A 165 -4.74 1.73 5.57
CA TYR A 165 -6.01 1.82 6.28
C TYR A 165 -7.15 2.02 5.30
N GLU A 166 -8.31 1.44 5.56
CA GLU A 166 -9.54 1.76 4.83
C GLU A 166 -10.21 2.96 5.48
N GLN A 167 -10.57 3.97 4.69
CA GLN A 167 -11.29 5.13 5.18
C GLN A 167 -12.78 4.82 5.37
N PRO A 168 -13.43 5.36 6.42
CA PRO A 168 -14.86 5.21 6.60
C PRO A 168 -15.62 5.91 5.47
N TRP A 169 -16.87 5.51 5.28
CA TRP A 169 -17.86 6.24 4.49
C TRP A 169 -17.74 6.23 2.96
N ARG A 170 -16.81 5.52 2.35
CA ARG A 170 -16.64 5.44 0.88
C ARG A 170 -16.60 6.82 0.17
N HIS A 171 -16.12 7.84 0.85
CA HIS A 171 -15.91 9.17 0.30
C HIS A 171 -14.62 9.78 0.85
N THR A 172 -14.16 10.84 0.21
CA THR A 172 -12.94 11.55 0.64
C THR A 172 -13.14 12.24 1.98
N ILE A 173 -12.06 12.25 2.79
CA ILE A 173 -12.00 12.92 4.08
C ILE A 173 -11.13 14.16 3.95
N SER A 174 -11.46 15.23 4.68
CA SER A 174 -10.60 16.41 4.78
C SER A 174 -9.56 16.19 5.88
N PHE A 175 -8.29 16.14 5.50
CA PHE A 175 -7.16 15.98 6.42
C PHE A 175 -6.54 17.34 6.71
N SER A 176 -6.44 17.72 7.99
CA SER A 176 -5.89 19.02 8.40
C SER A 176 -4.37 19.11 8.17
N GLU A 177 -3.68 17.98 8.14
CA GLU A 177 -2.24 17.88 7.89
C GLU A 177 -1.82 18.29 6.46
N LYS A 178 -2.76 18.40 5.53
CA LYS A 178 -2.49 18.94 4.18
C LYS A 178 -1.83 20.33 4.20
N ALA A 179 -2.04 21.09 5.25
CA ALA A 179 -1.39 22.37 5.44
C ALA A 179 0.14 22.26 5.59
N PHE A 180 0.66 21.08 5.90
CA PHE A 180 2.09 20.81 6.14
C PHE A 180 2.83 20.18 4.96
N VAL A 181 2.19 20.02 3.80
CA VAL A 181 2.80 19.38 2.61
C VAL A 181 4.14 20.02 2.25
N ASN A 182 4.26 21.33 2.33
CA ASN A 182 5.48 22.07 1.98
C ASN A 182 6.52 22.14 3.11
N SER A 183 6.15 21.80 4.33
CA SER A 183 7.05 21.81 5.50
C SER A 183 6.61 20.76 6.52
N PRO A 184 6.73 19.47 6.17
CA PRO A 184 6.27 18.41 7.03
C PRO A 184 7.14 18.27 8.28
N VAL A 185 6.49 18.16 9.44
CA VAL A 185 7.14 17.74 10.69
C VAL A 185 7.17 16.21 10.68
N ARG A 186 8.37 15.65 10.59
CA ARG A 186 8.54 14.19 10.42
C ARG A 186 8.75 13.42 11.72
N PRO A 187 9.53 13.93 12.70
CA PRO A 187 9.78 13.21 13.94
C PRO A 187 8.57 13.24 14.89
N LYS A 188 8.50 12.20 15.72
CA LYS A 188 7.49 12.05 16.79
C LYS A 188 6.05 12.04 16.27
N PHE A 189 5.87 11.56 15.06
CA PHE A 189 4.55 11.24 14.52
C PHE A 189 3.93 10.10 15.35
N ASN A 190 2.63 9.97 15.33
CA ASN A 190 1.93 8.89 16.00
C ASN A 190 0.80 8.40 15.10
N SER A 191 1.03 7.28 14.44
CA SER A 191 0.10 6.69 13.47
C SER A 191 -1.20 6.23 14.12
N GLU A 192 -1.17 5.76 15.37
CA GLU A 192 -2.37 5.37 16.12
C GLU A 192 -3.27 6.58 16.37
N LYS A 193 -2.71 7.69 16.87
CA LYS A 193 -3.47 8.93 17.09
C LYS A 193 -3.99 9.54 15.79
N PHE A 194 -3.22 9.42 14.70
CA PHE A 194 -3.69 9.84 13.39
C PHE A 194 -4.89 9.00 12.96
N ALA A 195 -4.82 7.68 13.11
CA ALA A 195 -5.91 6.77 12.78
C ALA A 195 -7.16 7.03 13.64
N GLU A 196 -6.99 7.25 14.95
CA GLU A 196 -8.07 7.64 15.87
C GLU A 196 -8.73 8.97 15.47
N LYS A 197 -7.92 9.99 15.15
CA LYS A 197 -8.41 11.31 14.76
C LYS A 197 -9.35 11.28 13.55
N TYR A 198 -9.09 10.38 12.60
CA TYR A 198 -9.85 10.28 11.35
C TYR A 198 -10.77 9.07 11.29
N ASP A 199 -10.90 8.33 12.40
CA ASP A 199 -11.74 7.13 12.52
C ASP A 199 -11.48 6.10 11.42
N ILE A 200 -10.20 5.94 11.04
CA ILE A 200 -9.79 4.98 10.00
C ILE A 200 -9.45 3.59 10.55
N GLY A 201 -9.60 3.39 11.86
CA GLY A 201 -9.48 2.09 12.53
C GLY A 201 -8.07 1.50 12.50
N ASN A 202 -8.00 0.17 12.42
CA ASN A 202 -6.75 -0.56 12.31
C ASN A 202 -6.31 -0.72 10.84
N PRO A 203 -5.00 -0.88 10.57
CA PRO A 203 -4.54 -1.13 9.21
C PRO A 203 -5.12 -2.45 8.67
N ILE A 204 -5.54 -2.43 7.40
CA ILE A 204 -6.04 -3.61 6.69
C ILE A 204 -4.91 -4.42 6.07
N ALA A 205 -3.82 -3.76 5.71
CA ALA A 205 -2.63 -4.40 5.15
C ALA A 205 -1.36 -3.72 5.67
N ALA A 206 -0.29 -4.49 5.79
CA ALA A 206 1.03 -3.98 6.14
C ALA A 206 2.14 -4.74 5.45
N ASN A 207 3.29 -4.09 5.35
CA ASN A 207 4.57 -4.71 5.09
C ASN A 207 5.67 -3.89 5.77
N PHE A 208 6.85 -4.43 5.86
CA PHE A 208 8.00 -3.71 6.38
C PHE A 208 9.29 -4.20 5.75
N LEU A 209 10.28 -3.35 5.79
CA LEU A 209 11.64 -3.64 5.39
C LEU A 209 12.61 -3.19 6.48
N ILE A 210 13.84 -3.66 6.38
CA ILE A 210 14.94 -3.23 7.22
C ILE A 210 15.89 -2.40 6.35
N CYS A 211 15.97 -1.10 6.61
CA CYS A 211 16.99 -0.26 5.98
C CYS A 211 18.28 -0.41 6.75
N TYR A 212 19.34 -0.85 6.09
CA TYR A 212 20.67 -0.96 6.69
C TYR A 212 21.56 0.20 6.25
N THR A 213 22.13 0.91 7.21
CA THR A 213 23.09 1.98 7.00
C THR A 213 24.42 1.62 7.65
N ASP A 214 25.49 1.63 6.88
CA ASP A 214 26.85 1.28 7.33
C ASP A 214 27.71 2.51 7.68
N SER A 215 27.22 3.71 7.37
CA SER A 215 27.93 4.94 7.68
C SER A 215 27.63 5.42 9.12
N PRO A 216 28.65 5.76 9.89
CA PRO A 216 28.45 6.44 11.16
C PRO A 216 27.74 7.79 10.92
N PRO A 217 26.94 8.27 11.91
CA PRO A 217 26.31 9.57 11.78
C PRO A 217 27.39 10.63 11.51
N PRO A 218 27.11 11.65 10.67
CA PRO A 218 28.06 12.69 10.41
C PRO A 218 28.53 13.29 11.74
N THR A 219 29.83 13.22 12.00
CA THR A 219 30.42 13.85 13.17
C THR A 219 30.07 15.33 13.11
N LYS A 220 29.27 15.82 14.08
CA LYS A 220 29.05 17.26 14.21
C LYS A 220 30.44 17.86 14.36
N LEU A 221 30.92 18.54 13.33
CA LEU A 221 32.08 19.42 13.48
C LEU A 221 31.74 20.37 14.62
N ALA A 222 32.50 20.24 15.71
CA ALA A 222 32.42 21.18 16.81
C ALA A 222 32.70 22.57 16.23
N ALA A 223 31.72 23.46 16.32
CA ALA A 223 31.86 24.87 15.94
C ALA A 223 32.67 25.60 17.00
#